data_afe6dae1114a33e396ccbd92b9158710
#
_entry.id   afe6dae1114a33e396ccbd92b9158710
#
_cell.length_a   1.000
_cell.length_b   1.000
_cell.length_c   1.000
_cell.angle_alpha   90.00
_cell.angle_beta   90.00
_cell.angle_gamma   90.00
#
_symmetry.space_group_name_H-M   'P 1'
#
loop_
_entity.id
_entity.type
_entity.pdbx_description
1 polymer ?
#
loop_
_entity_poly.entity_id
_entity_poly.type
_entity_poly.pdbx_seq_one_letter_code
_entity_poly.pdbx_strand_id
1 'polypeptide(L)'
;IVIDKTNIQTQVFSAEQQLFWSGIVSDDKPVMIVVGDYYIFGETAVNGEIRLVREFDINSAFDLRQELNQIGDEDALFADPRFDVGLTYLPRGSAYAIARVQEILQGTGKSPRITMMSEFSAEDLRSNHVIYIGYISGLDVLEAYTFAASRFDVGYSYDQLVDTETVE
;
A
#
# COMPACT_ATOMS: atom_id res chain seq x y z
N ILE A 1 -38.86 4.56 -11.69
CA ILE A 1 -37.75 5.54 -11.90
C ILE A 1 -36.91 4.94 -13.00
N VAL A 2 -37.00 5.50 -14.19
CA VAL A 2 -36.14 5.15 -15.34
C VAL A 2 -34.89 5.99 -15.16
N ILE A 3 -33.76 5.36 -14.81
CA ILE A 3 -32.45 6.04 -14.78
C ILE A 3 -31.99 6.09 -16.23
N ASP A 4 -31.98 7.28 -16.78
CA ASP A 4 -31.43 7.56 -18.11
C ASP A 4 -29.91 7.32 -18.10
N LYS A 5 -29.47 6.25 -18.77
CA LYS A 5 -28.06 5.83 -18.87
C LYS A 5 -27.25 6.64 -19.90
N THR A 6 -27.77 7.75 -20.40
CA THR A 6 -27.21 8.44 -21.58
C THR A 6 -26.26 9.58 -21.25
N ASN A 7 -25.79 9.73 -20.01
CA ASN A 7 -24.83 10.80 -19.68
C ASN A 7 -23.57 10.25 -19.01
N ILE A 8 -22.94 9.24 -19.63
CA ILE A 8 -21.54 8.91 -19.33
C ILE A 8 -20.75 9.98 -20.09
N GLN A 9 -20.35 11.05 -19.39
CA GLN A 9 -19.31 11.93 -19.91
C GLN A 9 -18.06 11.07 -20.11
N THR A 10 -17.81 10.70 -21.37
CA THR A 10 -16.55 10.06 -21.75
C THR A 10 -15.46 11.08 -21.42
N GLN A 11 -14.68 10.81 -20.39
CA GLN A 11 -13.57 11.67 -20.02
C GLN A 11 -12.57 11.68 -21.18
N VAL A 12 -12.45 12.81 -21.86
CA VAL A 12 -11.48 12.97 -22.95
C VAL A 12 -10.12 13.20 -22.30
N PHE A 13 -9.27 12.18 -22.35
CA PHE A 13 -7.89 12.32 -21.91
C PHE A 13 -7.09 13.27 -22.80
N SER A 14 -6.20 14.07 -22.21
CA SER A 14 -5.15 14.75 -22.97
C SER A 14 -4.19 13.72 -23.60
N ALA A 15 -3.40 14.13 -24.59
CA ALA A 15 -2.42 13.24 -25.22
C ALA A 15 -1.43 12.65 -24.21
N GLU A 16 -1.01 13.45 -23.21
CA GLU A 16 -0.12 13.00 -22.15
C GLU A 16 -0.80 11.98 -21.23
N GLN A 17 -2.06 12.22 -20.88
CA GLN A 17 -2.84 11.28 -20.07
C GLN A 17 -3.06 9.96 -20.80
N GLN A 18 -3.34 10.01 -22.11
CA GLN A 18 -3.47 8.82 -22.94
C GLN A 18 -2.16 8.02 -22.95
N LEU A 19 -1.03 8.68 -23.10
CA LEU A 19 0.28 8.03 -23.08
C LEU A 19 0.54 7.34 -21.73
N PHE A 20 0.29 8.05 -20.62
CA PHE A 20 0.49 7.53 -19.27
C PHE A 20 -0.37 6.29 -18.97
N TRP A 21 -1.65 6.36 -19.32
CA TRP A 21 -2.59 5.28 -19.02
C TRP A 21 -2.61 4.16 -20.05
N SER A 22 -1.95 4.34 -21.21
CA SER A 22 -1.99 3.38 -22.32
C SER A 22 -1.61 1.96 -21.93
N GLY A 23 -0.56 1.80 -21.11
CA GLY A 23 -0.11 0.47 -20.65
C GLY A 23 -1.14 -0.29 -19.80
N ILE A 24 -2.11 0.42 -19.20
CA ILE A 24 -3.14 -0.17 -18.33
C ILE A 24 -4.45 -0.38 -19.07
N VAL A 25 -4.77 0.51 -20.03
CA VAL A 25 -6.09 0.51 -20.68
C VAL A 25 -6.11 -0.12 -22.07
N SER A 26 -4.94 -0.47 -22.63
CA SER A 26 -4.82 -0.97 -24.00
C SER A 26 -5.21 -2.44 -24.19
N ASP A 27 -5.35 -3.20 -23.12
CA ASP A 27 -5.70 -4.61 -23.12
C ASP A 27 -6.88 -4.92 -22.20
N ASP A 28 -7.29 -6.19 -22.16
CA ASP A 28 -8.40 -6.66 -21.31
C ASP A 28 -7.97 -7.15 -19.92
N LYS A 29 -6.67 -7.04 -19.57
CA LYS A 29 -6.17 -7.46 -18.27
C LYS A 29 -6.87 -6.66 -17.16
N PRO A 30 -7.34 -7.30 -16.09
CA PRO A 30 -7.98 -6.61 -14.97
C PRO A 30 -7.04 -5.59 -14.31
N VAL A 31 -7.62 -4.56 -13.74
CA VAL A 31 -6.86 -3.54 -12.98
C VAL A 31 -7.14 -3.69 -11.49
N MET A 32 -6.09 -3.64 -10.70
CA MET A 32 -6.14 -3.66 -9.25
C MET A 32 -5.48 -2.41 -8.68
N ILE A 33 -6.18 -1.73 -7.79
CA ILE A 33 -5.61 -0.67 -6.95
C ILE A 33 -5.19 -1.31 -5.65
N VAL A 34 -3.89 -1.34 -5.39
CA VAL A 34 -3.31 -1.84 -4.15
C VAL A 34 -3.02 -0.66 -3.24
N VAL A 35 -3.59 -0.66 -2.05
CA VAL A 35 -3.49 0.45 -1.11
C VAL A 35 -2.57 0.05 0.04
N GLY A 36 -1.53 0.85 0.27
CA GLY A 36 -0.66 0.68 1.43
C GLY A 36 -1.43 0.90 2.72
N ASP A 37 -1.59 -0.15 3.49
CA ASP A 37 -2.15 -0.15 4.83
C ASP A 37 -1.04 -0.42 5.84
N TYR A 38 -1.05 0.32 6.94
CA TYR A 38 0.07 0.36 7.87
C TYR A 38 -0.38 -0.12 9.23
N TYR A 39 0.25 -1.21 9.69
CA TYR A 39 -0.03 -1.81 10.97
C TYR A 39 0.37 -0.90 12.12
N ILE A 40 -0.45 -0.85 13.15
CA ILE A 40 -0.20 -0.20 14.43
C ILE A 40 -0.52 -1.17 15.56
N PHE A 41 0.32 -1.16 16.59
CA PHE A 41 0.10 -1.95 17.81
C PHE A 41 -0.07 -1.04 19.02
N GLY A 42 -0.59 -1.61 20.09
CA GLY A 42 -0.68 -0.96 21.38
C GLY A 42 0.58 -1.16 22.18
N GLU A 43 0.96 -0.15 22.97
CA GLU A 43 2.02 -0.24 23.96
C GLU A 43 1.54 0.38 25.27
N THR A 44 1.70 -0.33 26.37
CA THR A 44 1.40 0.20 27.71
C THR A 44 2.57 1.00 28.22
N ALA A 45 2.39 2.30 28.36
CA ALA A 45 3.41 3.20 28.92
C ALA A 45 3.64 2.94 30.41
N VAL A 46 4.76 3.42 30.97
CA VAL A 46 5.11 3.24 32.39
C VAL A 46 4.03 3.77 33.36
N ASN A 47 3.25 4.75 32.94
CA ASN A 47 2.14 5.32 33.72
C ASN A 47 0.82 4.50 33.56
N GLY A 48 0.83 3.38 32.81
CA GLY A 48 -0.33 2.53 32.55
C GLY A 48 -1.24 3.00 31.42
N GLU A 49 -0.91 4.10 30.76
CA GLU A 49 -1.64 4.57 29.58
C GLU A 49 -1.29 3.73 28.34
N ILE A 50 -2.27 3.45 27.51
CA ILE A 50 -2.08 2.78 26.21
C ILE A 50 -1.83 3.84 25.16
N ARG A 51 -0.76 3.67 24.40
CA ARG A 51 -0.45 4.45 23.21
C ARG A 51 -0.45 3.56 21.98
N LEU A 52 -0.79 4.13 20.83
CA LEU A 52 -0.68 3.48 19.55
C LEU A 52 0.70 3.78 18.95
N VAL A 53 1.38 2.73 18.51
CA VAL A 53 2.76 2.81 18.01
C VAL A 53 2.81 2.28 16.58
N ARG A 54 3.57 2.93 15.74
CA ARG A 54 3.95 2.47 14.41
C ARG A 54 5.46 2.30 14.36
N GLU A 55 5.90 1.09 14.04
CA GLU A 55 7.29 0.79 13.72
C GLU A 55 7.38 0.23 12.30
N PHE A 56 8.40 0.65 11.54
CA PHE A 56 8.48 0.30 10.12
C PHE A 56 8.82 -1.16 9.88
N ASP A 57 9.50 -1.79 10.80
CA ASP A 57 9.90 -3.20 10.72
C ASP A 57 8.78 -4.15 11.18
N ILE A 58 7.70 -3.61 11.78
CA ILE A 58 6.55 -4.37 12.27
C ILE A 58 5.33 -4.00 11.43
N ASN A 59 5.04 -4.82 10.42
CA ASN A 59 3.98 -4.53 9.44
C ASN A 59 2.72 -5.39 9.61
N SER A 60 2.73 -6.32 10.57
CA SER A 60 1.61 -7.20 10.86
C SER A 60 1.62 -7.69 12.31
N ALA A 61 0.48 -8.23 12.77
CA ALA A 61 0.42 -8.94 14.05
C ALA A 61 1.33 -10.19 14.08
N PHE A 62 1.70 -10.72 12.92
CA PHE A 62 2.64 -11.82 12.81
C PHE A 62 4.07 -11.33 13.09
N ASP A 63 4.49 -10.21 12.51
CA ASP A 63 5.82 -9.63 12.73
C ASP A 63 5.99 -9.23 14.20
N LEU A 64 4.97 -8.59 14.79
CA LEU A 64 4.97 -8.28 16.22
C LEU A 64 5.20 -9.53 17.07
N ARG A 65 4.47 -10.61 16.78
CA ARG A 65 4.66 -11.88 17.50
C ARG A 65 6.03 -12.48 17.29
N GLN A 66 6.58 -12.40 16.07
CA GLN A 66 7.94 -12.89 15.81
C GLN A 66 8.96 -12.11 16.62
N GLU A 67 8.85 -10.80 16.68
CA GLU A 67 9.76 -9.97 17.46
C GLU A 67 9.65 -10.24 18.95
N LEU A 68 8.43 -10.34 19.49
CA LEU A 68 8.20 -10.73 20.88
C LEU A 68 8.80 -12.11 21.21
N ASN A 69 8.69 -13.08 20.30
CA ASN A 69 9.25 -14.43 20.50
C ASN A 69 10.78 -14.45 20.48
N GLN A 70 11.46 -13.46 19.89
CA GLN A 70 12.91 -13.34 19.90
C GLN A 70 13.46 -12.90 21.26
N ILE A 71 12.62 -12.41 22.17
CA ILE A 71 13.03 -11.99 23.51
C ILE A 71 13.62 -13.16 24.33
N GLY A 72 13.24 -14.42 24.02
CA GLY A 72 13.89 -15.65 24.50
C GLY A 72 13.76 -15.94 26.00
N ASP A 73 13.15 -15.05 26.76
CA ASP A 73 12.89 -15.14 28.19
C ASP A 73 11.37 -14.99 28.42
N GLU A 74 10.74 -16.03 28.98
CA GLU A 74 9.28 -16.01 29.19
C GLU A 74 8.85 -14.87 30.15
N ASP A 75 9.62 -14.59 31.17
CA ASP A 75 9.32 -13.52 32.12
C ASP A 75 9.43 -12.14 31.44
N ALA A 76 10.41 -11.94 30.57
CA ALA A 76 10.56 -10.72 29.78
C ALA A 76 9.44 -10.57 28.75
N LEU A 77 8.98 -11.68 28.14
CA LEU A 77 7.86 -11.69 27.20
C LEU A 77 6.54 -11.27 27.87
N PHE A 78 6.27 -11.78 29.08
CA PHE A 78 5.10 -11.38 29.88
C PHE A 78 5.18 -9.93 30.35
N ALA A 79 6.38 -9.38 30.47
CA ALA A 79 6.61 -7.99 30.88
C ALA A 79 6.62 -7.01 29.66
N ASP A 80 6.64 -7.51 28.43
CA ASP A 80 6.64 -6.63 27.24
C ASP A 80 5.32 -5.84 27.18
N PRO A 81 5.40 -4.52 27.07
CA PRO A 81 4.20 -3.66 27.07
C PRO A 81 3.44 -3.67 25.75
N ARG A 82 3.96 -4.31 24.71
CA ARG A 82 3.40 -4.28 23.35
C ARG A 82 2.35 -5.38 23.13
N PHE A 83 1.30 -5.06 22.39
CA PHE A 83 0.22 -5.99 22.09
C PHE A 83 -0.50 -5.62 20.79
N ASP A 84 -1.08 -6.62 20.12
CA ASP A 84 -1.88 -6.41 18.93
C ASP A 84 -3.23 -5.77 19.29
N VAL A 85 -3.57 -4.72 18.56
CA VAL A 85 -4.88 -4.02 18.68
C VAL A 85 -5.77 -4.26 17.46
N GLY A 86 -5.34 -5.05 16.49
CA GLY A 86 -6.09 -5.35 15.27
C GLY A 86 -6.37 -4.11 14.42
N LEU A 87 -5.47 -3.13 14.42
CA LEU A 87 -5.65 -1.87 13.68
C LEU A 87 -4.59 -1.69 12.61
N THR A 88 -5.06 -1.22 11.46
CA THR A 88 -4.23 -0.62 10.42
C THR A 88 -4.73 0.78 10.11
N TYR A 89 -3.89 1.62 9.52
CA TYR A 89 -4.28 2.95 9.06
C TYR A 89 -3.91 3.19 7.61
N LEU A 90 -4.63 4.10 6.99
CA LEU A 90 -4.33 4.60 5.66
C LEU A 90 -3.95 6.08 5.74
N PRO A 91 -2.92 6.54 5.01
CA PRO A 91 -2.66 7.96 4.87
C PRO A 91 -3.89 8.67 4.29
N ARG A 92 -4.21 9.85 4.82
CA ARG A 92 -5.38 10.62 4.36
C ARG A 92 -5.38 10.86 2.85
N GLY A 93 -4.19 11.04 2.26
CA GLY A 93 -4.02 11.22 0.82
C GLY A 93 -4.45 10.02 0.00
N SER A 94 -4.33 8.80 0.53
CA SER A 94 -4.70 7.56 -0.16
C SER A 94 -6.20 7.54 -0.51
N ALA A 95 -7.07 8.02 0.38
CA ALA A 95 -8.51 8.07 0.13
C ALA A 95 -8.85 8.95 -1.09
N TYR A 96 -8.22 10.12 -1.20
CA TYR A 96 -8.42 11.02 -2.35
C TYR A 96 -7.82 10.45 -3.64
N ALA A 97 -6.65 9.83 -3.55
CA ALA A 97 -6.00 9.20 -4.69
C ALA A 97 -6.83 8.03 -5.24
N ILE A 98 -7.36 7.16 -4.36
CA ILE A 98 -8.25 6.06 -4.74
C ILE A 98 -9.46 6.58 -5.52
N ALA A 99 -10.17 7.56 -4.96
CA ALA A 99 -11.35 8.13 -5.60
C ALA A 99 -11.03 8.69 -6.99
N ARG A 100 -9.90 9.41 -7.12
CA ARG A 100 -9.49 10.01 -8.38
C ARG A 100 -9.06 8.98 -9.43
N VAL A 101 -8.29 7.97 -9.03
CA VAL A 101 -7.86 6.90 -9.92
C VAL A 101 -9.04 6.06 -10.38
N GLN A 102 -9.99 5.75 -9.49
CA GLN A 102 -11.22 5.04 -9.87
C GLN A 102 -12.02 5.82 -10.91
N GLU A 103 -12.23 7.13 -10.71
CA GLU A 103 -12.93 7.99 -11.66
C GLU A 103 -12.27 7.96 -13.05
N ILE A 104 -10.94 8.06 -13.10
CA ILE A 104 -10.16 7.98 -14.33
C ILE A 104 -10.36 6.65 -15.03
N LEU A 105 -10.20 5.53 -14.32
CA LEU A 105 -10.33 4.19 -14.89
C LEU A 105 -11.74 3.89 -15.36
N GLN A 106 -12.76 4.29 -14.62
CA GLN A 106 -14.16 4.14 -15.04
C GLN A 106 -14.43 4.88 -16.35
N GLY A 107 -13.83 6.06 -16.55
CA GLY A 107 -13.89 6.82 -17.80
C GLY A 107 -13.28 6.07 -19.00
N THR A 108 -12.41 5.08 -18.76
CA THR A 108 -11.82 4.20 -19.80
C THR A 108 -12.57 2.87 -19.97
N GLY A 109 -13.62 2.64 -19.20
CA GLY A 109 -14.36 1.37 -19.17
C GLY A 109 -13.74 0.29 -18.28
N LYS A 110 -12.64 0.57 -17.58
CA LYS A 110 -12.04 -0.33 -16.58
C LYS A 110 -12.75 -0.20 -15.23
N SER A 111 -12.97 -1.31 -14.56
CA SER A 111 -13.54 -1.37 -13.21
C SER A 111 -12.50 -1.98 -12.27
N PRO A 112 -11.67 -1.17 -11.61
CA PRO A 112 -10.60 -1.68 -10.77
C PRO A 112 -11.15 -2.35 -9.51
N ARG A 113 -10.53 -3.46 -9.09
CA ARG A 113 -10.66 -4.02 -7.75
C ARG A 113 -9.71 -3.27 -6.82
N ILE A 114 -10.15 -2.99 -5.60
CA ILE A 114 -9.30 -2.43 -4.55
C ILE A 114 -8.94 -3.53 -3.57
N THR A 115 -7.69 -3.60 -3.17
CA THR A 115 -7.20 -4.48 -2.11
C THR A 115 -6.18 -3.75 -1.24
N MET A 116 -5.97 -4.21 -0.01
CA MET A 116 -4.92 -3.71 0.86
C MET A 116 -3.59 -4.40 0.54
N MET A 117 -2.48 -3.74 0.82
CA MET A 117 -1.16 -4.32 0.60
C MET A 117 -0.96 -5.58 1.46
N SER A 118 -1.47 -5.59 2.67
CA SER A 118 -1.45 -6.75 3.58
C SER A 118 -2.21 -7.99 3.05
N GLU A 119 -3.09 -7.81 2.06
CA GLU A 119 -3.87 -8.88 1.41
C GLU A 119 -3.36 -9.20 0.00
N PHE A 120 -2.41 -8.43 -0.51
CA PHE A 120 -1.90 -8.54 -1.87
C PHE A 120 -0.90 -9.70 -1.99
N SER A 121 -0.93 -10.39 -3.12
CA SER A 121 -0.10 -11.57 -3.38
C SER A 121 0.66 -11.49 -4.70
N ALA A 122 1.70 -12.30 -4.84
CA ALA A 122 2.44 -12.46 -6.11
C ALA A 122 1.55 -12.98 -7.25
N GLU A 123 0.46 -13.71 -6.95
CA GLU A 123 -0.51 -14.17 -7.94
C GLU A 123 -1.35 -13.01 -8.46
N ASP A 124 -1.74 -12.08 -7.58
CA ASP A 124 -2.44 -10.86 -7.98
C ASP A 124 -1.59 -10.02 -8.94
N LEU A 125 -0.28 -9.91 -8.69
CA LEU A 125 0.65 -9.20 -9.56
C LEU A 125 0.72 -9.81 -10.97
N ARG A 126 0.68 -11.13 -11.08
CA ARG A 126 0.69 -11.81 -12.40
C ARG A 126 -0.61 -11.60 -13.17
N SER A 127 -1.72 -11.56 -12.46
CA SER A 127 -3.06 -11.60 -13.03
C SER A 127 -3.66 -10.24 -13.33
N ASN A 128 -3.10 -9.14 -12.76
CA ASN A 128 -3.66 -7.80 -12.86
C ASN A 128 -2.62 -6.77 -13.32
N HIS A 129 -3.10 -5.68 -13.92
CA HIS A 129 -2.37 -4.42 -13.88
C HIS A 129 -2.48 -3.86 -12.46
N VAL A 130 -1.36 -3.46 -11.87
CA VAL A 130 -1.32 -2.98 -10.48
C VAL A 130 -1.05 -1.48 -10.46
N ILE A 131 -1.86 -0.76 -9.69
CA ILE A 131 -1.65 0.63 -9.34
C ILE A 131 -1.50 0.69 -7.82
N TYR A 132 -0.29 0.99 -7.35
CA TYR A 132 -0.04 1.12 -5.91
C TYR A 132 -0.28 2.56 -5.44
N ILE A 133 -0.96 2.69 -4.31
CA ILE A 133 -1.23 3.97 -3.64
C ILE A 133 -0.81 3.84 -2.17
N GLY A 134 0.34 4.41 -1.84
CA GLY A 134 0.90 4.32 -0.48
C GLY A 134 2.25 5.00 -0.38
N TYR A 135 2.92 4.83 0.76
CA TYR A 135 4.32 5.23 0.93
C TYR A 135 5.26 4.25 0.21
N ILE A 136 6.40 4.74 -0.25
CA ILE A 136 7.41 3.91 -0.95
C ILE A 136 7.88 2.76 -0.05
N SER A 137 8.08 3.03 1.25
CA SER A 137 8.45 2.01 2.26
C SER A 137 7.38 0.94 2.50
N GLY A 138 6.18 1.10 2.00
CA GLY A 138 5.09 0.12 2.11
C GLY A 138 4.86 -0.69 0.84
N LEU A 139 5.81 -0.70 -0.10
CA LEU A 139 5.72 -1.47 -1.35
C LEU A 139 5.77 -2.98 -1.13
N ASP A 140 6.40 -3.46 -0.05
CA ASP A 140 6.51 -4.87 0.28
C ASP A 140 6.91 -5.72 -0.95
N VAL A 141 6.14 -6.73 -1.31
CA VAL A 141 6.43 -7.59 -2.48
C VAL A 141 6.54 -6.83 -3.81
N LEU A 142 5.98 -5.61 -3.90
CA LEU A 142 6.10 -4.76 -5.09
C LEU A 142 7.46 -4.07 -5.20
N GLU A 143 8.22 -3.94 -4.12
CA GLU A 143 9.50 -3.22 -4.10
C GLU A 143 10.50 -3.80 -5.11
N ALA A 144 10.72 -5.12 -5.04
CA ALA A 144 11.61 -5.81 -5.94
C ALA A 144 11.24 -5.63 -7.43
N TYR A 145 9.95 -5.57 -7.75
CA TYR A 145 9.50 -5.38 -9.13
C TYR A 145 9.57 -3.92 -9.57
N THR A 146 9.34 -2.98 -8.66
CA THR A 146 9.35 -1.54 -8.94
C THR A 146 10.78 -1.07 -9.26
N PHE A 147 11.76 -1.58 -8.53
CA PHE A 147 13.15 -1.12 -8.63
C PHE A 147 14.08 -2.05 -9.41
N ALA A 148 13.63 -3.26 -9.81
CA ALA A 148 14.46 -4.27 -10.49
C ALA A 148 15.23 -3.78 -11.73
N ALA A 149 14.72 -2.78 -12.43
CA ALA A 149 15.35 -2.21 -13.64
C ALA A 149 15.70 -0.72 -13.48
N SER A 150 15.80 -0.24 -12.24
CA SER A 150 16.10 1.15 -11.92
C SER A 150 17.37 1.24 -11.08
N ARG A 151 17.97 2.44 -11.06
CA ARG A 151 19.06 2.76 -10.13
C ARG A 151 18.57 3.30 -8.79
N PHE A 152 17.27 3.26 -8.57
CA PHE A 152 16.66 3.75 -7.33
C PHE A 152 16.29 2.59 -6.41
N ASP A 153 16.26 2.87 -5.11
CA ASP A 153 15.85 1.94 -4.06
C ASP A 153 15.18 2.70 -2.92
N VAL A 154 14.52 1.98 -2.02
CA VAL A 154 13.91 2.55 -0.82
C VAL A 154 14.98 2.94 0.18
N GLY A 155 14.88 4.14 0.74
CA GLY A 155 15.79 4.63 1.77
C GLY A 155 15.33 4.30 3.19
N TYR A 156 15.94 4.98 4.17
CA TYR A 156 15.70 4.76 5.60
C TYR A 156 14.43 5.43 6.15
N SER A 157 13.76 6.26 5.36
CA SER A 157 12.51 6.90 5.76
C SER A 157 11.35 6.46 4.86
N TYR A 158 10.13 6.63 5.33
CA TYR A 158 8.90 6.17 4.66
C TYR A 158 8.67 6.74 3.25
N ASP A 159 9.36 7.81 2.88
CA ASP A 159 9.22 8.52 1.62
C ASP A 159 10.56 8.74 0.89
N GLN A 160 11.65 8.17 1.40
CA GLN A 160 12.97 8.38 0.84
C GLN A 160 13.22 7.43 -0.35
N LEU A 161 13.60 8.02 -1.48
CA LEU A 161 14.14 7.32 -2.63
C LEU A 161 15.64 7.58 -2.72
N VAL A 162 16.43 6.53 -2.78
CA VAL A 162 17.90 6.58 -2.84
C VAL A 162 18.35 6.23 -4.24
N ASP A 163 19.26 7.01 -4.80
CA ASP A 163 19.97 6.69 -6.06
C ASP A 163 21.20 5.84 -5.72
N THR A 164 21.15 4.56 -6.04
CA THR A 164 22.19 3.58 -5.71
C THR A 164 23.51 3.79 -6.47
N GLU A 165 23.52 4.58 -7.54
CA GLU A 165 24.73 4.92 -8.29
C GLU A 165 25.47 6.14 -7.71
N THR A 166 24.81 6.94 -6.88
CA THR A 166 25.37 8.18 -6.33
C THR A 166 25.74 8.10 -4.85
N VAL A 167 25.54 6.95 -4.20
CA VAL A 167 25.98 6.74 -2.80
C VAL A 167 27.46 6.39 -2.81
N GLU A 168 28.33 7.41 -2.63
CA GLU A 168 29.73 7.26 -2.23
C GLU A 168 29.86 7.15 -0.70
#